data_2cf1796145f7e4cfa42a1aa81c9457aa
#
_entry.id   2cf1796145f7e4cfa42a1aa81c9457aa
#
_cell.length_a   1.000
_cell.length_b   1.000
_cell.length_c   1.000
_cell.angle_alpha   90.00
_cell.angle_beta   90.00
_cell.angle_gamma   90.00
#
_symmetry.space_group_name_H-M   'P 1'
#
loop_
_entity.id
_entity.type
_entity.pdbx_description
1 polymer ?
#
loop_
_entity_poly.entity_id
_entity_poly.type
_entity_poly.pdbx_seq_one_letter_code
_entity_poly.pdbx_strand_id
1 'polypeptide(L)'
;FIQPVRGEKKLHFTYTKNKNDSSNGFFCKTKAENNYLKFAKNSSEKIILNDQIRTFRIAISSTGEYTSYWGDGDDSNGSNQEDALAAVVSTLNRVNAIFEQDLNIRLELISDISLLYEDKNTDPFNGNFASELQTTLDTEIGDAGYDLGHLFDFGEPNGDAGCVGCVCVSNKKGQGFSTHPFIDIYGGTYRNDYFDLDYVGHEIGHQFGAYHTYSYDYEPYGYSSEPGSGSTIMAYAGITGEDDLQQHGDPYFHYHSIKNILNYVESISCGSFTSIETQAFDIDAGPDYNIPVGTAYELNFKPIEDEGAYTYSWEQLDSAEITSDNFGPYNLTGAMARSILPSKISNRLIPN
;
A
#
# COMPACT_ATOMS: atom_id res chain seq x y z
N PHE A 1 -15.26 0.62 -7.57
CA PHE A 1 -14.11 0.64 -8.50
C PHE A 1 -14.59 0.68 -9.93
N ILE A 2 -13.81 1.27 -10.82
CA ILE A 2 -14.05 1.28 -12.27
C ILE A 2 -12.78 0.76 -12.92
N GLN A 3 -12.88 -0.32 -13.67
CA GLN A 3 -11.74 -0.99 -14.30
C GLN A 3 -12.03 -1.25 -15.77
N PRO A 4 -11.07 -1.10 -16.70
CA PRO A 4 -11.26 -1.48 -18.08
C PRO A 4 -11.53 -2.99 -18.21
N VAL A 5 -12.38 -3.36 -19.17
CA VAL A 5 -12.57 -4.77 -19.51
C VAL A 5 -11.49 -5.17 -20.49
N ARG A 6 -10.72 -6.20 -20.14
CA ARG A 6 -9.66 -6.74 -21.00
C ARG A 6 -10.22 -7.07 -22.40
N GLY A 7 -9.54 -6.60 -23.44
CA GLY A 7 -9.96 -6.79 -24.83
C GLY A 7 -11.12 -5.90 -25.29
N GLU A 8 -11.57 -4.92 -24.49
CA GLU A 8 -12.74 -4.09 -24.79
C GLU A 8 -12.52 -2.62 -24.43
N LYS A 9 -11.96 -1.83 -25.33
CA LYS A 9 -11.55 -0.43 -25.06
C LYS A 9 -12.63 0.54 -24.58
N LYS A 10 -13.90 0.26 -24.86
CA LYS A 10 -15.02 1.14 -24.51
C LYS A 10 -15.85 0.63 -23.33
N LEU A 11 -15.54 -0.57 -22.85
CA LEU A 11 -16.27 -1.17 -21.74
C LEU A 11 -15.44 -1.08 -20.46
N HIS A 12 -16.11 -0.64 -19.42
CA HIS A 12 -15.60 -0.66 -18.06
C HIS A 12 -16.63 -1.38 -17.19
N PHE A 13 -16.15 -2.15 -16.23
CA PHE A 13 -17.01 -2.69 -15.20
C PHE A 13 -16.81 -1.94 -13.89
N THR A 14 -17.87 -1.89 -13.10
CA THR A 14 -17.82 -1.39 -11.74
C THR A 14 -18.09 -2.53 -10.79
N TYR A 15 -17.38 -2.57 -9.68
CA TYR A 15 -17.56 -3.57 -8.64
C TYR A 15 -17.32 -2.99 -7.25
N THR A 16 -17.87 -3.67 -6.26
CA THR A 16 -17.59 -3.41 -4.85
C THR A 16 -16.73 -4.56 -4.34
N LYS A 17 -15.65 -4.25 -3.63
CA LYS A 17 -14.77 -5.25 -3.03
C LYS A 17 -15.58 -6.22 -2.17
N ASN A 18 -15.41 -7.51 -2.40
CA ASN A 18 -15.98 -8.56 -1.57
C ASN A 18 -14.87 -9.07 -0.61
N LYS A 19 -15.05 -8.87 0.68
CA LYS A 19 -14.06 -9.27 1.70
C LYS A 19 -13.86 -10.79 1.83
N ASN A 20 -14.69 -11.59 1.18
CA ASN A 20 -14.67 -13.06 1.27
C ASN A 20 -13.99 -13.74 0.06
N ASP A 21 -13.46 -12.98 -0.88
CA ASP A 21 -12.73 -13.57 -2.00
C ASP A 21 -11.35 -14.03 -1.50
N SER A 22 -10.92 -15.23 -1.84
CA SER A 22 -9.63 -15.78 -1.40
C SER A 22 -8.46 -15.15 -2.17
N SER A 23 -7.34 -14.93 -1.49
CA SER A 23 -6.12 -14.43 -2.10
C SER A 23 -5.38 -15.52 -2.88
N ASN A 24 -4.66 -15.14 -3.95
CA ASN A 24 -3.70 -16.00 -4.66
C ASN A 24 -2.30 -15.84 -4.07
N GLY A 25 -2.15 -16.00 -2.75
CA GLY A 25 -0.86 -16.15 -2.09
C GLY A 25 0.23 -15.13 -2.48
N PHE A 26 0.04 -13.85 -2.19
CA PHE A 26 1.10 -12.84 -2.28
C PHE A 26 2.31 -13.23 -1.42
N PHE A 27 3.51 -12.90 -1.85
CA PHE A 27 4.72 -13.03 -1.08
C PHE A 27 5.57 -11.77 -1.23
N CYS A 28 5.68 -10.96 -0.17
CA CYS A 28 6.58 -9.82 -0.13
C CYS A 28 8.00 -10.29 0.22
N LYS A 29 8.98 -9.94 -0.61
CA LYS A 29 10.42 -10.23 -0.40
C LYS A 29 11.16 -9.08 0.25
N THR A 30 10.54 -7.93 0.41
CA THR A 30 11.17 -6.74 0.97
C THR A 30 11.70 -7.01 2.36
N LYS A 31 13.00 -6.80 2.54
CA LYS A 31 13.68 -6.90 3.83
C LYS A 31 14.19 -5.53 4.23
N ALA A 32 13.91 -5.13 5.45
CA ALA A 32 14.54 -3.97 6.03
C ALA A 32 16.04 -4.24 6.18
N GLU A 33 16.87 -3.48 5.50
CA GLU A 33 18.31 -3.49 5.76
C GLU A 33 18.57 -2.92 7.16
N ASN A 34 19.61 -3.42 7.87
CA ASN A 34 19.98 -3.02 9.24
C ASN A 34 20.39 -1.53 9.41
N ASN A 35 20.25 -0.71 8.39
CA ASN A 35 20.43 0.73 8.45
C ASN A 35 19.13 1.42 8.83
N TYR A 36 18.65 1.13 10.05
CA TYR A 36 17.58 1.92 10.66
C TYR A 36 17.87 3.41 10.52
N LEU A 37 17.07 4.11 9.77
CA LEU A 37 16.85 5.49 10.11
C LEU A 37 16.20 5.45 11.50
N LYS A 38 16.99 5.68 12.55
CA LYS A 38 16.51 5.86 13.92
C LYS A 38 15.73 7.18 13.93
N PHE A 39 14.53 7.14 13.35
CA PHE A 39 13.58 8.22 13.57
C PHE A 39 13.34 8.25 15.08
N ALA A 40 13.59 9.39 15.68
CA ALA A 40 13.56 9.54 17.12
C ALA A 40 12.22 8.99 17.65
N LYS A 41 12.33 8.14 18.65
CA LYS A 41 11.21 7.57 19.40
C LYS A 41 10.52 8.66 20.24
N ASN A 42 9.98 9.70 19.62
CA ASN A 42 9.11 10.67 20.27
C ASN A 42 7.66 10.24 20.02
N SER A 43 7.20 9.39 20.92
CA SER A 43 5.95 8.64 20.85
C SER A 43 4.68 9.45 21.13
N SER A 44 4.71 10.78 21.14
CA SER A 44 3.55 11.61 21.51
C SER A 44 3.27 12.82 20.59
N GLU A 45 3.95 12.91 19.46
CA GLU A 45 3.71 14.01 18.54
C GLU A 45 2.51 13.71 17.64
N LYS A 46 1.52 14.63 17.65
CA LYS A 46 0.42 14.63 16.69
C LYS A 46 1.03 14.66 15.26
N ILE A 47 0.65 13.71 14.43
CA ILE A 47 0.89 13.83 13.00
C ILE A 47 -0.19 14.75 12.46
N ILE A 48 0.22 15.88 11.92
CA ILE A 48 -0.66 16.80 11.21
C ILE A 48 -0.20 16.76 9.76
N LEU A 49 -1.06 16.31 8.87
CA LEU A 49 -0.80 16.44 7.44
C LEU A 49 -0.73 17.94 7.10
N ASN A 50 0.30 18.31 6.34
CA ASN A 50 0.46 19.67 5.87
C ASN A 50 -0.69 20.03 4.91
N ASP A 51 -0.99 21.34 4.79
CA ASP A 51 -1.91 21.93 3.79
C ASP A 51 -1.32 21.90 2.36
N GLN A 52 -0.59 20.83 2.06
CA GLN A 52 0.06 20.61 0.76
C GLN A 52 0.02 19.13 0.39
N ILE A 53 -0.25 18.86 -0.89
CA ILE A 53 0.03 17.56 -1.50
C ILE A 53 1.46 17.58 -2.02
N ARG A 54 2.23 16.55 -1.70
CA ARG A 54 3.55 16.32 -2.27
C ARG A 54 3.47 15.31 -3.40
N THR A 55 3.83 15.75 -4.60
CA THR A 55 3.77 14.93 -5.82
C THR A 55 5.15 14.38 -6.17
N PHE A 56 5.22 13.07 -6.41
CA PHE A 56 6.41 12.35 -6.85
C PHE A 56 6.19 11.76 -8.22
N ARG A 57 7.20 11.84 -9.10
CA ARG A 57 7.17 11.25 -10.43
C ARG A 57 7.46 9.76 -10.35
N ILE A 58 6.50 8.93 -10.73
CA ILE A 58 6.67 7.49 -10.78
C ILE A 58 6.88 6.99 -12.21
N ALA A 59 7.94 6.21 -12.43
CA ALA A 59 8.18 5.49 -13.67
C ALA A 59 7.67 4.06 -13.52
N ILE A 60 6.64 3.69 -14.27
CA ILE A 60 6.17 2.31 -14.35
C ILE A 60 6.71 1.68 -15.64
N SER A 61 7.36 0.52 -15.48
CA SER A 61 7.67 -0.37 -16.59
C SER A 61 6.83 -1.63 -16.50
N SER A 62 6.68 -2.34 -17.61
CA SER A 62 6.03 -3.64 -17.63
C SER A 62 6.85 -4.67 -18.39
N THR A 63 6.76 -5.93 -17.97
CA THR A 63 7.25 -7.06 -18.76
C THR A 63 6.40 -7.27 -20.01
N GLY A 64 6.92 -7.98 -21.00
CA GLY A 64 6.16 -8.37 -22.18
C GLY A 64 4.98 -9.27 -21.84
N GLU A 65 5.08 -10.07 -20.76
CA GLU A 65 4.00 -10.89 -20.24
C GLU A 65 2.83 -10.04 -19.74
N TYR A 66 3.09 -8.97 -18.98
CA TYR A 66 2.06 -8.05 -18.49
C TYR A 66 1.37 -7.33 -19.66
N THR A 67 2.14 -6.80 -20.59
CA THR A 67 1.60 -6.10 -21.78
C THR A 67 0.78 -7.06 -22.65
N SER A 68 1.26 -8.27 -22.87
CA SER A 68 0.52 -9.31 -23.62
C SER A 68 -0.77 -9.73 -22.89
N TYR A 69 -0.79 -9.72 -21.57
CA TYR A 69 -1.99 -10.05 -20.81
C TYR A 69 -3.09 -8.99 -20.98
N TRP A 70 -2.75 -7.71 -20.91
CA TRP A 70 -3.73 -6.62 -21.03
C TRP A 70 -4.07 -6.24 -22.47
N GLY A 71 -3.16 -6.49 -23.42
CA GLY A 71 -3.39 -6.25 -24.84
C GLY A 71 -4.51 -7.12 -25.42
N ASP A 72 -5.23 -6.59 -26.40
CA ASP A 72 -6.30 -7.30 -27.10
C ASP A 72 -5.85 -7.92 -28.46
N GLY A 73 -4.64 -7.57 -28.92
CA GLY A 73 -4.08 -8.03 -30.19
C GLY A 73 -4.72 -7.37 -31.43
N ASP A 74 -5.48 -6.30 -31.27
CA ASP A 74 -6.13 -5.57 -32.35
C ASP A 74 -5.57 -4.14 -32.51
N ASP A 75 -4.53 -4.00 -33.29
CA ASP A 75 -3.90 -2.70 -33.55
C ASP A 75 -4.83 -1.68 -34.24
N SER A 76 -5.98 -2.08 -34.73
CA SER A 76 -6.93 -1.14 -35.36
C SER A 76 -7.61 -0.22 -34.36
N ASN A 77 -7.59 -0.56 -33.08
CA ASN A 77 -8.18 0.21 -31.99
C ASN A 77 -7.13 0.79 -31.03
N GLY A 78 -5.82 0.57 -31.27
CA GLY A 78 -4.63 1.00 -30.52
C GLY A 78 -3.66 -0.16 -30.30
N SER A 79 -2.48 0.10 -29.74
CA SER A 79 -1.46 -0.90 -29.50
C SER A 79 -1.72 -1.64 -28.18
N ASN A 80 -1.13 -2.83 -28.02
CA ASN A 80 -1.13 -3.56 -26.74
C ASN A 80 -0.49 -2.75 -25.61
N GLN A 81 0.49 -1.89 -25.93
CA GLN A 81 1.09 -0.96 -24.96
C GLN A 81 0.09 0.07 -24.46
N GLU A 82 -0.81 0.60 -25.31
CA GLU A 82 -1.87 1.52 -24.88
C GLU A 82 -2.89 0.83 -23.99
N ASP A 83 -3.19 -0.44 -24.23
CA ASP A 83 -4.05 -1.25 -23.36
C ASP A 83 -3.38 -1.49 -22.00
N ALA A 84 -2.10 -1.86 -21.99
CA ALA A 84 -1.32 -2.01 -20.76
C ALA A 84 -1.21 -0.68 -20.00
N LEU A 85 -1.02 0.44 -20.69
CA LEU A 85 -1.00 1.77 -20.09
C LEU A 85 -2.33 2.09 -19.41
N ALA A 86 -3.46 1.73 -20.01
CA ALA A 86 -4.77 1.93 -19.39
C ALA A 86 -4.92 1.13 -18.09
N ALA A 87 -4.38 -0.10 -18.03
CA ALA A 87 -4.34 -0.89 -16.81
C ALA A 87 -3.40 -0.26 -15.75
N VAL A 88 -2.21 0.19 -16.13
CA VAL A 88 -1.28 0.91 -15.25
C VAL A 88 -1.94 2.16 -14.65
N VAL A 89 -2.61 2.97 -15.45
CA VAL A 89 -3.33 4.18 -14.99
C VAL A 89 -4.45 3.80 -14.01
N SER A 90 -5.17 2.71 -14.26
CA SER A 90 -6.21 2.21 -13.35
C SER A 90 -5.64 1.86 -11.98
N THR A 91 -4.54 1.10 -11.94
CA THR A 91 -3.83 0.73 -10.72
C THR A 91 -3.33 1.95 -9.97
N LEU A 92 -2.64 2.88 -10.65
CA LEU A 92 -2.12 4.09 -9.99
C LEU A 92 -3.23 5.01 -9.46
N ASN A 93 -4.36 5.11 -10.14
CA ASN A 93 -5.50 5.86 -9.63
C ASN A 93 -6.04 5.24 -8.34
N ARG A 94 -6.02 3.91 -8.23
CA ARG A 94 -6.44 3.21 -7.01
C ARG A 94 -5.46 3.42 -5.86
N VAL A 95 -4.16 3.32 -6.13
CA VAL A 95 -3.09 3.61 -5.16
C VAL A 95 -3.14 5.08 -4.73
N ASN A 96 -3.23 6.01 -5.66
CA ASN A 96 -3.32 7.45 -5.37
C ASN A 96 -4.51 7.81 -4.48
N ALA A 97 -5.66 7.15 -4.65
CA ALA A 97 -6.83 7.40 -3.80
C ALA A 97 -6.52 7.20 -2.30
N ILE A 98 -5.64 6.25 -1.97
CA ILE A 98 -5.23 5.99 -0.59
C ILE A 98 -4.07 6.89 -0.17
N PHE A 99 -3.05 7.03 -1.02
CA PHE A 99 -1.89 7.86 -0.74
C PHE A 99 -2.24 9.35 -0.56
N GLU A 100 -3.18 9.87 -1.35
CA GLU A 100 -3.67 11.24 -1.17
C GLU A 100 -4.49 11.39 0.11
N GLN A 101 -5.37 10.42 0.40
CA GLN A 101 -6.25 10.48 1.57
C GLN A 101 -5.47 10.39 2.87
N ASP A 102 -4.54 9.42 2.99
CA ASP A 102 -3.89 9.09 4.25
C ASP A 102 -2.57 9.85 4.47
N LEU A 103 -1.92 10.30 3.37
CA LEU A 103 -0.54 10.78 3.39
C LEU A 103 -0.33 12.16 2.75
N ASN A 104 -1.32 12.72 2.04
CA ASN A 104 -1.14 13.87 1.16
C ASN A 104 -0.01 13.66 0.12
N ILE A 105 0.15 12.44 -0.36
CA ILE A 105 1.13 12.06 -1.39
C ILE A 105 0.38 11.73 -2.68
N ARG A 106 0.89 12.26 -3.80
CA ARG A 106 0.43 11.92 -5.16
C ARG A 106 1.56 11.32 -5.97
N LEU A 107 1.26 10.25 -6.70
CA LEU A 107 2.15 9.62 -7.67
C LEU A 107 1.74 10.08 -9.06
N GLU A 108 2.60 10.84 -9.73
CA GLU A 108 2.41 11.30 -11.09
C GLU A 108 3.13 10.38 -12.07
N LEU A 109 2.36 9.68 -12.92
CA LEU A 109 2.90 8.74 -13.88
C LEU A 109 3.74 9.45 -14.95
N ILE A 110 4.95 8.98 -15.14
CA ILE A 110 5.76 9.34 -16.33
C ILE A 110 5.19 8.57 -17.52
N SER A 111 4.54 9.31 -18.42
CA SER A 111 3.81 8.72 -19.55
C SER A 111 4.77 8.37 -20.72
N ASP A 112 5.76 7.52 -20.47
CA ASP A 112 6.62 7.00 -21.51
C ASP A 112 6.21 5.58 -21.86
N ILE A 113 5.48 5.43 -22.96
CA ILE A 113 4.93 4.14 -23.41
C ILE A 113 6.05 3.16 -23.82
N SER A 114 7.26 3.64 -24.12
CA SER A 114 8.38 2.77 -24.45
C SER A 114 8.88 1.92 -23.28
N LEU A 115 8.50 2.26 -22.05
CA LEU A 115 8.77 1.47 -20.86
C LEU A 115 7.86 0.26 -20.72
N LEU A 116 6.78 0.17 -21.52
CA LEU A 116 5.86 -0.96 -21.54
C LEU A 116 6.24 -1.91 -22.68
N TYR A 117 6.98 -2.96 -22.35
CA TYR A 117 7.52 -3.90 -23.34
C TYR A 117 6.44 -4.85 -23.85
N GLU A 118 6.43 -5.13 -25.17
CA GLU A 118 5.43 -6.01 -25.79
C GLU A 118 5.89 -7.47 -25.91
N ASP A 119 7.19 -7.71 -26.06
CA ASP A 119 7.74 -9.04 -26.31
C ASP A 119 8.62 -9.48 -25.14
N LYS A 120 8.15 -10.49 -24.42
CA LYS A 120 8.84 -11.15 -23.31
C LYS A 120 10.21 -11.75 -23.63
N ASN A 121 10.52 -11.94 -24.95
CA ASN A 121 11.80 -12.49 -25.36
C ASN A 121 12.85 -11.41 -25.60
N THR A 122 12.44 -10.15 -25.68
CA THR A 122 13.29 -9.01 -25.96
C THR A 122 13.22 -7.91 -24.92
N ASP A 123 12.30 -7.99 -23.95
CA ASP A 123 12.31 -7.09 -22.82
C ASP A 123 13.56 -7.27 -21.94
N PRO A 124 13.95 -6.29 -21.14
CA PRO A 124 15.18 -6.37 -20.33
C PRO A 124 15.02 -7.21 -19.05
N PHE A 125 13.89 -7.88 -18.83
CA PHE A 125 13.54 -8.54 -17.58
C PHE A 125 13.70 -10.06 -17.67
N ASN A 126 14.58 -10.62 -16.81
CA ASN A 126 14.93 -12.05 -16.82
C ASN A 126 14.88 -12.65 -15.40
N GLY A 127 14.15 -12.03 -14.48
CA GLY A 127 13.93 -12.52 -13.12
C GLY A 127 14.76 -11.83 -12.02
N ASN A 128 15.73 -10.97 -12.37
CA ASN A 128 16.40 -10.10 -11.42
C ASN A 128 15.76 -8.70 -11.43
N PHE A 129 14.44 -8.65 -11.36
CA PHE A 129 13.60 -7.49 -11.63
C PHE A 129 14.08 -6.21 -10.98
N ALA A 130 14.47 -6.23 -9.71
CA ALA A 130 14.93 -5.04 -9.02
C ALA A 130 16.15 -4.38 -9.68
N SER A 131 17.19 -5.15 -10.00
CA SER A 131 18.41 -4.60 -10.63
C SER A 131 18.21 -4.28 -12.10
N GLU A 132 17.38 -5.08 -12.79
CA GLU A 132 17.05 -4.91 -14.19
C GLU A 132 16.21 -3.64 -14.40
N LEU A 133 15.19 -3.41 -13.57
CA LEU A 133 14.39 -2.20 -13.62
C LEU A 133 15.22 -0.94 -13.34
N GLN A 134 16.05 -0.97 -12.28
CA GLN A 134 16.92 0.18 -11.97
C GLN A 134 17.79 0.55 -13.17
N THR A 135 18.41 -0.47 -13.80
CA THR A 135 19.27 -0.26 -14.97
C THR A 135 18.47 0.27 -16.17
N THR A 136 17.29 -0.28 -16.41
CA THR A 136 16.40 0.13 -17.50
C THR A 136 15.98 1.58 -17.35
N LEU A 137 15.46 1.96 -16.18
CA LEU A 137 15.00 3.32 -15.95
C LEU A 137 16.15 4.35 -16.02
N ASP A 138 17.32 4.00 -15.50
CA ASP A 138 18.50 4.89 -15.59
C ASP A 138 18.99 5.05 -17.03
N THR A 139 18.79 4.04 -17.88
CA THR A 139 19.18 4.08 -19.30
C THR A 139 18.16 4.85 -20.14
N GLU A 140 16.86 4.57 -19.97
CA GLU A 140 15.81 5.11 -20.83
C GLU A 140 15.41 6.55 -20.47
N ILE A 141 15.31 6.86 -19.18
CA ILE A 141 14.84 8.18 -18.70
C ILE A 141 15.87 8.92 -17.85
N GLY A 142 16.94 8.27 -17.43
CA GLY A 142 18.01 8.83 -16.60
C GLY A 142 17.62 9.01 -15.13
N ASP A 143 18.63 8.97 -14.25
CA ASP A 143 18.41 9.07 -12.79
C ASP A 143 17.64 10.34 -12.37
N ALA A 144 17.84 11.48 -13.02
CA ALA A 144 17.12 12.72 -12.71
C ALA A 144 15.67 12.74 -13.23
N GLY A 145 15.29 11.78 -14.08
CA GLY A 145 14.01 11.75 -14.77
C GLY A 145 12.83 11.29 -13.89
N TYR A 146 13.07 10.55 -12.81
CA TYR A 146 12.04 9.96 -11.96
C TYR A 146 12.40 10.04 -10.48
N ASP A 147 11.42 9.89 -9.61
CA ASP A 147 11.57 9.94 -8.14
C ASP A 147 11.45 8.53 -7.52
N LEU A 148 10.66 7.65 -8.13
CA LEU A 148 10.60 6.22 -7.85
C LEU A 148 10.22 5.43 -9.11
N GLY A 149 10.61 4.15 -9.15
CA GLY A 149 10.30 3.23 -10.24
C GLY A 149 9.64 1.97 -9.72
N HIS A 150 8.73 1.39 -10.52
CA HIS A 150 8.08 0.15 -10.19
C HIS A 150 7.81 -0.68 -11.46
N LEU A 151 8.04 -2.00 -11.40
CA LEU A 151 7.77 -2.93 -12.49
C LEU A 151 6.46 -3.66 -12.25
N PHE A 152 5.61 -3.74 -13.26
CA PHE A 152 4.44 -4.60 -13.28
C PHE A 152 4.71 -5.84 -14.13
N ASP A 153 4.44 -7.02 -13.56
CA ASP A 153 4.68 -8.30 -14.22
C ASP A 153 3.46 -9.22 -14.14
N PHE A 154 3.30 -10.05 -15.15
CA PHE A 154 2.32 -11.13 -15.17
C PHE A 154 3.03 -12.47 -14.91
N GLY A 155 2.87 -13.00 -13.69
CA GLY A 155 3.55 -14.22 -13.27
C GLY A 155 3.08 -14.73 -11.92
N GLU A 156 3.90 -15.55 -11.29
CA GLU A 156 3.64 -16.06 -9.94
C GLU A 156 3.57 -14.92 -8.92
N PRO A 157 2.60 -14.95 -7.98
CA PRO A 157 2.35 -13.88 -7.03
C PRO A 157 3.59 -13.52 -6.20
N ASN A 158 4.07 -12.29 -6.32
CA ASN A 158 5.30 -11.85 -5.67
C ASN A 158 5.40 -10.31 -5.65
N GLY A 159 6.16 -9.76 -4.70
CA GLY A 159 6.50 -8.35 -4.65
C GLY A 159 7.82 -8.10 -3.92
N ASP A 160 8.46 -7.01 -4.26
CA ASP A 160 9.65 -6.51 -3.56
C ASP A 160 9.79 -5.00 -3.84
N ALA A 161 9.91 -4.22 -2.80
CA ALA A 161 10.21 -2.79 -2.94
C ALA A 161 11.69 -2.50 -3.24
N GLY A 162 12.54 -3.53 -3.15
CA GLY A 162 14.00 -3.41 -3.24
C GLY A 162 14.64 -2.76 -2.01
N CYS A 163 13.89 -2.01 -1.24
CA CYS A 163 14.36 -1.30 -0.05
C CYS A 163 13.22 -0.68 0.76
N VAL A 164 13.43 -0.45 2.04
CA VAL A 164 12.53 0.37 2.86
C VAL A 164 13.07 1.80 2.91
N GLY A 165 12.33 2.76 2.35
CA GLY A 165 12.74 4.16 2.28
C GLY A 165 13.81 4.42 1.22
N CYS A 166 13.44 4.39 -0.05
CA CYS A 166 14.35 4.60 -1.18
C CYS A 166 13.83 5.54 -2.28
N VAL A 167 12.69 6.12 -2.12
CA VAL A 167 12.22 7.19 -3.02
C VAL A 167 13.28 8.27 -3.10
N CYS A 168 13.65 8.68 -4.31
CA CYS A 168 14.71 9.64 -4.62
C CYS A 168 16.14 9.23 -4.26
N VAL A 169 16.38 7.99 -3.88
CA VAL A 169 17.74 7.49 -3.63
C VAL A 169 18.31 6.91 -4.92
N SER A 170 19.31 7.58 -5.50
CA SER A 170 19.98 7.12 -6.72
C SER A 170 20.49 5.69 -6.59
N ASN A 171 20.33 4.89 -7.65
CA ASN A 171 20.63 3.47 -7.73
C ASN A 171 19.78 2.55 -6.81
N LYS A 172 18.70 3.05 -6.20
CA LYS A 172 17.76 2.26 -5.38
C LYS A 172 16.31 2.54 -5.69
N LYS A 173 15.97 3.73 -6.10
CA LYS A 173 14.58 4.19 -6.32
C LYS A 173 13.85 3.46 -7.46
N GLY A 174 14.56 2.76 -8.36
CA GLY A 174 14.02 1.99 -9.46
C GLY A 174 14.02 0.49 -9.22
N GLN A 175 13.88 -0.01 -7.99
CA GLN A 175 14.02 -1.43 -7.67
C GLN A 175 12.71 -2.13 -7.29
N GLY A 176 11.60 -1.40 -7.19
CA GLY A 176 10.32 -1.99 -6.82
C GLY A 176 9.67 -2.81 -7.94
N PHE A 177 9.02 -3.93 -7.60
CA PHE A 177 8.21 -4.69 -8.55
C PHE A 177 7.03 -5.38 -7.88
N SER A 178 6.00 -5.66 -8.67
CA SER A 178 4.83 -6.46 -8.28
C SER A 178 4.45 -7.41 -9.42
N THR A 179 4.32 -8.69 -9.10
CA THR A 179 3.96 -9.77 -10.03
C THR A 179 2.63 -10.37 -9.62
N HIS A 180 1.71 -10.55 -10.56
CA HIS A 180 0.40 -11.15 -10.31
C HIS A 180 -0.10 -11.96 -11.51
N PRO A 181 -0.75 -13.12 -11.29
CA PRO A 181 -1.28 -13.93 -12.39
C PRO A 181 -2.63 -13.43 -12.94
N PHE A 182 -3.25 -12.41 -12.33
CA PHE A 182 -4.57 -11.87 -12.70
C PHE A 182 -5.64 -12.93 -12.94
N ILE A 183 -5.62 -13.97 -12.13
CA ILE A 183 -6.58 -15.08 -12.17
C ILE A 183 -7.61 -14.82 -11.07
N ASP A 184 -8.88 -14.83 -11.44
CA ASP A 184 -9.96 -14.98 -10.48
C ASP A 184 -10.01 -16.46 -10.04
N ILE A 185 -9.99 -16.70 -8.74
CA ILE A 185 -9.96 -18.07 -8.17
C ILE A 185 -11.20 -18.91 -8.54
N TYR A 186 -12.29 -18.26 -8.90
CA TYR A 186 -13.50 -18.94 -9.39
C TYR A 186 -13.52 -19.11 -10.91
N GLY A 187 -12.42 -18.67 -11.59
CA GLY A 187 -12.33 -18.61 -13.04
C GLY A 187 -13.17 -17.46 -13.62
N GLY A 188 -12.63 -16.77 -14.57
CA GLY A 188 -13.30 -15.64 -15.21
C GLY A 188 -12.42 -14.38 -15.26
N THR A 189 -13.04 -13.27 -15.53
CA THR A 189 -12.34 -11.98 -15.62
C THR A 189 -11.92 -11.52 -14.24
N TYR A 190 -10.64 -11.19 -14.07
CA TYR A 190 -10.12 -10.55 -12.86
C TYR A 190 -10.87 -9.25 -12.57
N ARG A 191 -11.50 -9.14 -11.40
CA ARG A 191 -12.41 -8.05 -11.02
C ARG A 191 -12.27 -7.64 -9.57
N ASN A 192 -11.04 -7.30 -9.18
CA ASN A 192 -10.77 -6.82 -7.83
C ASN A 192 -9.59 -5.84 -7.85
N ASP A 193 -9.26 -5.27 -6.70
CA ASP A 193 -8.15 -4.34 -6.51
C ASP A 193 -6.99 -4.94 -5.69
N TYR A 194 -6.85 -6.27 -5.69
CA TYR A 194 -5.82 -6.94 -4.90
C TYR A 194 -4.42 -6.61 -5.42
N PHE A 195 -4.22 -6.69 -6.74
CA PHE A 195 -2.95 -6.25 -7.33
C PHE A 195 -2.63 -4.79 -6.97
N ASP A 196 -3.64 -3.92 -7.04
CA ASP A 196 -3.46 -2.50 -6.82
C ASP A 196 -3.04 -2.17 -5.39
N LEU A 197 -3.63 -2.82 -4.38
CA LEU A 197 -3.46 -2.50 -2.98
C LEU A 197 -2.57 -3.46 -2.22
N ASP A 198 -2.86 -4.78 -2.33
CA ASP A 198 -2.15 -5.79 -1.53
C ASP A 198 -0.73 -6.05 -2.10
N TYR A 199 -0.47 -5.64 -3.37
CA TYR A 199 0.85 -5.73 -4.00
C TYR A 199 1.44 -4.35 -4.25
N VAL A 200 0.91 -3.59 -5.21
CA VAL A 200 1.52 -2.32 -5.64
C VAL A 200 1.50 -1.28 -4.52
N GLY A 201 0.35 -1.08 -3.86
CA GLY A 201 0.24 -0.15 -2.74
C GLY A 201 1.13 -0.52 -1.55
N HIS A 202 1.24 -1.83 -1.26
CA HIS A 202 2.11 -2.39 -0.22
C HIS A 202 3.59 -2.12 -0.53
N GLU A 203 4.07 -2.54 -1.71
CA GLU A 203 5.50 -2.38 -2.06
C GLU A 203 5.88 -0.90 -2.21
N ILE A 204 5.03 -0.06 -2.78
CA ILE A 204 5.25 1.39 -2.79
C ILE A 204 5.26 1.95 -1.37
N GLY A 205 4.43 1.45 -0.46
CA GLY A 205 4.48 1.79 0.96
C GLY A 205 5.87 1.55 1.56
N HIS A 206 6.50 0.41 1.26
CA HIS A 206 7.89 0.14 1.64
C HIS A 206 8.87 1.11 0.98
N GLN A 207 8.74 1.39 -0.31
CA GLN A 207 9.61 2.37 -0.98
C GLN A 207 9.54 3.75 -0.30
N PHE A 208 8.39 4.12 0.27
CA PHE A 208 8.20 5.32 1.09
C PHE A 208 8.57 5.16 2.57
N GLY A 209 9.10 4.02 3.00
CA GLY A 209 9.64 3.84 4.34
C GLY A 209 8.73 3.15 5.36
N ALA A 210 7.58 2.64 4.96
CA ALA A 210 6.73 1.84 5.83
C ALA A 210 7.36 0.47 6.11
N TYR A 211 7.12 -0.04 7.33
CA TYR A 211 7.43 -1.40 7.75
C TYR A 211 6.14 -2.20 7.86
N HIS A 212 6.25 -3.53 7.95
CA HIS A 212 5.10 -4.37 8.20
C HIS A 212 4.47 -4.08 9.56
N THR A 213 3.14 -4.27 9.64
CA THR A 213 2.34 -4.03 10.84
C THR A 213 1.76 -5.30 11.46
N TYR A 214 1.81 -6.43 10.75
CA TYR A 214 1.39 -7.74 11.27
C TYR A 214 2.19 -8.15 12.49
N SER A 215 1.66 -9.04 13.31
CA SER A 215 2.31 -9.52 14.53
C SER A 215 2.34 -11.03 14.73
N TYR A 216 1.85 -11.83 13.78
CA TYR A 216 1.94 -13.30 13.85
C TYR A 216 3.41 -13.79 13.84
N ASP A 217 4.29 -13.06 13.19
CA ASP A 217 5.75 -13.21 13.18
C ASP A 217 6.37 -11.86 13.54
N TYR A 218 7.09 -11.79 14.65
CA TYR A 218 7.54 -10.52 15.20
C TYR A 218 8.75 -9.96 14.47
N GLU A 219 8.57 -8.80 13.84
CA GLU A 219 9.68 -8.02 13.31
C GLU A 219 10.20 -7.02 14.36
N PRO A 220 11.54 -7.02 14.66
CA PRO A 220 12.11 -6.27 15.78
C PRO A 220 12.22 -4.75 15.52
N TYR A 221 11.33 -4.20 14.70
CA TYR A 221 11.28 -2.79 14.36
C TYR A 221 10.35 -1.97 15.25
N GLY A 222 9.46 -2.65 16.00
CA GLY A 222 8.52 -2.03 16.93
C GLY A 222 7.23 -1.56 16.28
N TYR A 223 6.86 -2.13 15.11
CA TYR A 223 5.66 -1.78 14.37
C TYR A 223 4.67 -2.93 14.22
N SER A 224 4.98 -4.13 14.73
CA SER A 224 4.10 -5.31 14.76
C SER A 224 2.96 -5.08 15.74
N SER A 225 1.94 -4.33 15.34
CA SER A 225 0.85 -3.83 16.20
C SER A 225 -0.54 -4.23 15.71
N GLU A 226 -0.62 -5.02 14.64
CA GLU A 226 -1.87 -5.62 14.18
C GLU A 226 -1.85 -7.12 14.48
N PRO A 227 -2.80 -7.67 15.28
CA PRO A 227 -2.79 -9.08 15.65
C PRO A 227 -2.89 -10.01 14.43
N GLY A 228 -2.27 -11.18 14.51
CA GLY A 228 -2.24 -12.15 13.41
C GLY A 228 -1.65 -11.56 12.14
N SER A 229 -2.31 -11.80 11.03
CA SER A 229 -1.96 -11.22 9.72
C SER A 229 -2.05 -9.69 9.67
N GLY A 230 -2.77 -9.07 10.60
CA GLY A 230 -3.21 -7.69 10.43
C GLY A 230 -4.28 -7.54 9.34
N SER A 231 -4.62 -6.30 9.01
CA SER A 231 -5.68 -6.00 8.05
C SER A 231 -5.46 -4.73 7.22
N THR A 232 -4.45 -3.93 7.49
CA THR A 232 -4.14 -2.72 6.72
C THR A 232 -3.21 -2.99 5.54
N ILE A 233 -2.89 -1.99 4.72
CA ILE A 233 -2.07 -2.15 3.51
C ILE A 233 -0.70 -2.77 3.82
N MET A 234 -0.04 -2.37 4.92
CA MET A 234 1.28 -2.90 5.27
C MET A 234 1.22 -4.20 6.11
N ALA A 235 0.07 -4.80 6.21
CA ALA A 235 -0.16 -6.10 6.83
C ALA A 235 -0.12 -7.24 5.79
N TYR A 236 -0.31 -8.49 6.23
CA TYR A 236 -0.25 -9.70 5.39
C TYR A 236 -1.59 -10.44 5.34
N ALA A 237 -2.68 -9.68 5.20
CA ALA A 237 -4.01 -10.27 5.10
C ALA A 237 -4.10 -11.30 3.95
N GLY A 238 -4.54 -12.51 4.27
CA GLY A 238 -4.78 -13.60 3.31
C GLY A 238 -3.57 -14.46 2.94
N ILE A 239 -2.40 -14.26 3.57
CA ILE A 239 -1.17 -14.99 3.21
C ILE A 239 -0.46 -15.65 4.41
N THR A 240 -1.04 -15.57 5.59
CA THR A 240 -0.44 -16.10 6.83
C THR A 240 -1.04 -17.43 7.28
N GLY A 241 -2.00 -17.97 6.53
CA GLY A 241 -2.63 -19.26 6.81
C GLY A 241 -3.53 -19.23 8.03
N GLU A 242 -3.15 -19.91 9.12
CA GLU A 242 -3.97 -19.98 10.33
C GLU A 242 -4.07 -18.63 11.07
N ASP A 243 -3.14 -17.72 10.82
CA ASP A 243 -3.12 -16.39 11.42
C ASP A 243 -3.87 -15.33 10.61
N ASP A 244 -4.52 -15.71 9.49
CA ASP A 244 -5.29 -14.77 8.68
C ASP A 244 -6.54 -14.26 9.40
N LEU A 245 -6.60 -12.96 9.63
CA LEU A 245 -7.79 -12.29 10.15
C LEU A 245 -8.81 -11.96 9.05
N GLN A 246 -8.34 -11.77 7.84
CA GLN A 246 -9.14 -11.53 6.63
C GLN A 246 -8.30 -11.82 5.38
N GLN A 247 -8.98 -11.95 4.23
CA GLN A 247 -8.32 -12.41 3.00
C GLN A 247 -7.60 -11.30 2.23
N HIS A 248 -7.89 -10.02 2.50
CA HIS A 248 -7.30 -8.88 1.78
C HIS A 248 -7.14 -7.69 2.70
N GLY A 249 -6.16 -6.85 2.42
CA GLY A 249 -5.93 -5.59 3.09
C GLY A 249 -7.14 -4.65 2.99
N ASP A 250 -7.48 -3.96 4.07
CA ASP A 250 -8.38 -2.81 4.05
C ASP A 250 -7.67 -1.61 3.39
N PRO A 251 -8.38 -0.78 2.60
CA PRO A 251 -7.78 0.28 1.81
C PRO A 251 -7.40 1.52 2.63
N TYR A 252 -6.52 1.36 3.60
CA TYR A 252 -5.94 2.45 4.38
C TYR A 252 -4.63 2.01 5.05
N PHE A 253 -3.81 2.98 5.46
CA PHE A 253 -2.58 2.73 6.19
C PHE A 253 -2.80 2.81 7.71
N HIS A 254 -2.23 1.85 8.45
CA HIS A 254 -2.13 1.92 9.91
C HIS A 254 -1.32 3.15 10.35
N TYR A 255 -1.58 3.69 11.53
CA TYR A 255 -0.86 4.86 12.06
C TYR A 255 0.66 4.71 12.02
N HIS A 256 1.21 3.54 12.33
CA HIS A 256 2.64 3.31 12.23
C HIS A 256 3.17 3.49 10.80
N SER A 257 2.44 3.01 9.81
CA SER A 257 2.80 3.15 8.41
C SER A 257 2.74 4.63 7.98
N ILE A 258 1.66 5.34 8.34
CA ILE A 258 1.52 6.78 8.10
C ILE A 258 2.72 7.53 8.70
N LYS A 259 3.03 7.27 9.97
CA LYS A 259 4.14 7.93 10.68
C LYS A 259 5.49 7.67 10.02
N ASN A 260 5.76 6.42 9.64
CA ASN A 260 7.02 6.04 9.00
C ASN A 260 7.18 6.71 7.64
N ILE A 261 6.14 6.67 6.82
CA ILE A 261 6.13 7.30 5.50
C ILE A 261 6.34 8.82 5.62
N LEU A 262 5.60 9.49 6.48
CA LEU A 262 5.71 10.95 6.64
C LEU A 262 7.08 11.37 7.17
N ASN A 263 7.63 10.64 8.15
CA ASN A 263 8.98 10.89 8.65
C ASN A 263 10.04 10.70 7.54
N TYR A 264 9.88 9.67 6.71
CA TYR A 264 10.78 9.46 5.57
C TYR A 264 10.66 10.60 4.56
N VAL A 265 9.44 10.95 4.18
CA VAL A 265 9.16 12.02 3.22
C VAL A 265 9.67 13.37 3.71
N GLU A 266 9.59 13.68 5.00
CA GLU A 266 10.18 14.90 5.59
C GLU A 266 11.71 14.91 5.50
N SER A 267 12.36 13.74 5.49
CA SER A 267 13.82 13.62 5.42
C SER A 267 14.42 13.82 4.03
N ILE A 268 13.60 13.81 2.98
CA ILE A 268 14.01 13.94 1.58
C ILE A 268 13.53 15.27 1.00
N SER A 269 14.23 15.77 -0.04
CA SER A 269 13.95 17.11 -0.63
C SER A 269 13.33 17.08 -2.03
N CYS A 270 13.17 15.89 -2.62
CA CYS A 270 12.61 15.71 -3.97
C CYS A 270 11.07 15.82 -3.99
N GLY A 271 10.48 15.75 -5.17
CA GLY A 271 9.05 15.96 -5.38
C GLY A 271 8.66 17.44 -5.45
N SER A 272 7.42 17.70 -5.84
CA SER A 272 6.85 19.05 -5.94
C SER A 272 5.70 19.21 -4.95
N PHE A 273 5.38 20.45 -4.58
CA PHE A 273 4.33 20.75 -3.60
C PHE A 273 3.21 21.56 -4.24
N THR A 274 1.98 21.18 -3.95
CA THR A 274 0.77 21.92 -4.34
C THR A 274 -0.05 22.20 -3.08
N SER A 275 -0.35 23.49 -2.81
CA SER A 275 -1.18 23.86 -1.66
C SER A 275 -2.61 23.38 -1.85
N ILE A 276 -3.20 22.86 -0.76
CA ILE A 276 -4.60 22.47 -0.67
C ILE A 276 -5.27 23.25 0.48
N GLU A 277 -6.57 23.47 0.36
CA GLU A 277 -7.33 24.02 1.49
C GLU A 277 -7.59 22.90 2.48
N THR A 278 -7.05 23.03 3.69
CA THR A 278 -7.34 22.11 4.80
C THR A 278 -8.00 22.86 5.94
N GLN A 279 -8.88 22.17 6.67
CA GLN A 279 -9.37 22.67 7.95
C GLN A 279 -8.55 22.03 9.07
N ALA A 280 -7.93 22.84 9.89
CA ALA A 280 -7.30 22.35 11.11
C ALA A 280 -8.38 21.99 12.12
N PHE A 281 -8.27 20.78 12.69
CA PHE A 281 -9.15 20.34 13.77
C PHE A 281 -8.34 20.16 15.05
N ASP A 282 -8.96 20.45 16.17
CA ASP A 282 -8.46 20.00 17.46
C ASP A 282 -9.25 18.75 17.87
N ILE A 283 -8.57 17.60 17.90
CA ILE A 283 -9.14 16.32 18.29
C ILE A 283 -8.71 16.04 19.73
N ASP A 284 -9.69 15.84 20.61
CA ASP A 284 -9.48 15.40 21.97
C ASP A 284 -9.95 13.94 22.10
N ALA A 285 -8.98 13.01 22.17
CA ALA A 285 -9.24 11.58 22.32
C ALA A 285 -9.73 11.20 23.74
N GLY A 286 -9.90 12.15 24.61
CA GLY A 286 -10.32 11.96 26.00
C GLY A 286 -9.15 11.62 26.95
N PRO A 287 -9.45 11.35 28.22
CA PRO A 287 -8.44 11.07 29.25
C PRO A 287 -7.89 9.64 29.18
N ASP A 288 -6.70 9.45 29.74
CA ASP A 288 -6.14 8.12 30.00
C ASP A 288 -6.91 7.39 31.10
N TYR A 289 -7.07 6.07 30.94
CA TYR A 289 -7.76 5.21 31.88
C TYR A 289 -6.87 4.07 32.37
N ASN A 290 -7.00 3.72 33.66
CA ASN A 290 -6.46 2.50 34.22
C ASN A 290 -7.62 1.54 34.51
N ILE A 291 -7.66 0.41 33.85
CA ILE A 291 -8.73 -0.59 33.96
C ILE A 291 -8.15 -1.96 34.36
N PRO A 292 -8.90 -2.82 35.07
CA PRO A 292 -8.48 -4.19 35.33
C PRO A 292 -8.38 -5.00 34.04
N VAL A 293 -7.46 -5.96 34.01
CA VAL A 293 -7.34 -6.93 32.90
C VAL A 293 -8.69 -7.64 32.68
N GLY A 294 -9.08 -7.84 31.43
CA GLY A 294 -10.33 -8.46 31.05
C GLY A 294 -11.57 -7.54 31.12
N THR A 295 -11.39 -6.26 31.41
CA THR A 295 -12.49 -5.30 31.40
C THR A 295 -12.77 -4.79 29.99
N ALA A 296 -14.02 -4.96 29.51
CA ALA A 296 -14.46 -4.29 28.28
C ALA A 296 -14.52 -2.77 28.51
N TYR A 297 -14.13 -1.99 27.52
CA TYR A 297 -14.14 -0.54 27.58
C TYR A 297 -14.53 0.06 26.24
N GLU A 298 -14.98 1.29 26.26
CA GLU A 298 -15.33 2.06 25.08
C GLU A 298 -14.39 3.25 24.93
N LEU A 299 -13.75 3.34 23.75
CA LEU A 299 -13.01 4.52 23.35
C LEU A 299 -13.98 5.50 22.73
N ASN A 300 -14.02 6.71 23.26
CA ASN A 300 -14.91 7.77 22.81
C ASN A 300 -14.13 9.06 22.63
N PHE A 301 -14.45 9.78 21.57
CA PHE A 301 -14.03 11.17 21.48
C PHE A 301 -15.20 12.04 21.00
N LYS A 302 -15.12 13.34 21.29
CA LYS A 302 -16.14 14.28 20.83
C LYS A 302 -15.98 14.50 19.32
N PRO A 303 -16.96 14.10 18.49
CA PRO A 303 -16.88 14.30 17.04
C PRO A 303 -16.79 15.77 16.69
N ILE A 304 -16.16 16.07 15.55
CA ILE A 304 -16.13 17.39 14.95
C ILE A 304 -17.55 17.75 14.50
N GLU A 305 -17.97 19.01 14.65
CA GLU A 305 -19.35 19.44 14.41
C GLU A 305 -19.90 19.20 12.99
N ASP A 306 -19.02 18.96 12.01
CA ASP A 306 -19.41 18.60 10.64
C ASP A 306 -19.45 17.06 10.45
N GLU A 307 -20.52 16.43 10.94
CA GLU A 307 -20.70 14.98 11.01
C GLU A 307 -20.64 14.25 9.66
N GLY A 308 -20.62 14.96 8.53
CA GLY A 308 -20.69 14.36 7.18
C GLY A 308 -19.34 14.10 6.52
N ALA A 309 -18.29 14.82 6.92
CA ALA A 309 -17.03 14.93 6.19
C ALA A 309 -15.92 13.97 6.66
N TYR A 310 -16.02 13.42 7.88
CA TYR A 310 -14.91 12.68 8.51
C TYR A 310 -15.21 11.21 8.74
N THR A 311 -14.15 10.40 8.67
CA THR A 311 -14.13 9.03 9.18
C THR A 311 -13.11 8.92 10.29
N TYR A 312 -13.30 7.96 11.18
CA TYR A 312 -12.53 7.77 12.40
C TYR A 312 -12.01 6.35 12.48
N SER A 313 -10.78 6.20 12.94
CA SER A 313 -10.19 4.92 13.30
C SER A 313 -9.51 5.01 14.67
N TRP A 314 -9.65 3.95 15.46
CA TRP A 314 -8.91 3.77 16.71
C TRP A 314 -7.94 2.61 16.50
N GLU A 315 -6.66 2.87 16.67
CA GLU A 315 -5.61 1.88 16.45
C GLU A 315 -4.74 1.74 17.70
N GLN A 316 -4.36 0.51 17.98
CA GLN A 316 -3.44 0.20 19.06
C GLN A 316 -2.00 0.20 18.53
N LEU A 317 -1.07 0.76 19.31
CA LEU A 317 0.32 0.96 18.89
C LEU A 317 1.31 0.05 19.63
N ASP A 318 0.83 -0.79 20.55
CA ASP A 318 1.68 -1.73 21.27
C ASP A 318 2.18 -2.83 20.32
N SER A 319 3.50 -3.04 20.30
CA SER A 319 4.15 -3.99 19.40
C SER A 319 4.66 -5.20 20.17
N ALA A 320 4.18 -6.38 19.78
CA ALA A 320 4.66 -7.69 20.24
C ALA A 320 4.23 -8.77 19.24
N GLU A 321 4.72 -10.00 19.41
CA GLU A 321 4.23 -11.17 18.69
C GLU A 321 2.85 -11.57 19.21
N ILE A 322 1.84 -11.48 18.36
CA ILE A 322 0.43 -11.78 18.67
C ILE A 322 -0.19 -12.51 17.48
N THR A 323 -0.56 -13.77 17.70
CA THR A 323 -1.23 -14.62 16.70
C THR A 323 -2.74 -14.33 16.65
N SER A 324 -3.44 -14.87 15.66
CA SER A 324 -4.89 -14.77 15.53
C SER A 324 -5.65 -15.37 16.72
N ASP A 325 -5.07 -16.37 17.40
CA ASP A 325 -5.71 -17.11 18.48
C ASP A 325 -5.51 -16.47 19.87
N ASN A 326 -4.52 -15.60 20.03
CA ASN A 326 -4.12 -15.12 21.34
C ASN A 326 -4.30 -13.61 21.56
N PHE A 327 -4.84 -12.85 20.60
CA PHE A 327 -5.17 -11.47 20.87
C PHE A 327 -6.46 -11.32 21.67
N GLY A 328 -6.57 -10.23 22.42
CA GLY A 328 -7.77 -9.95 23.21
C GLY A 328 -7.48 -9.37 24.59
N PRO A 329 -8.52 -9.22 25.43
CA PRO A 329 -8.45 -8.42 26.67
C PRO A 329 -7.58 -9.02 27.79
N TYR A 330 -7.11 -10.25 27.63
CA TYR A 330 -6.22 -10.92 28.58
C TYR A 330 -4.75 -10.84 28.19
N ASN A 331 -4.42 -10.30 27.04
CA ASN A 331 -3.05 -10.05 26.64
C ASN A 331 -2.42 -8.98 27.53
N LEU A 332 -1.16 -9.23 27.92
CA LEU A 332 -0.37 -8.30 28.71
C LEU A 332 0.62 -7.49 27.86
N THR A 333 0.77 -7.86 26.60
CA THR A 333 1.71 -7.23 25.65
C THR A 333 1.10 -7.23 24.25
N GLY A 334 1.48 -6.26 23.41
CA GLY A 334 1.04 -6.19 22.03
C GLY A 334 -0.43 -5.82 21.85
N ALA A 335 -0.93 -6.02 20.65
CA ALA A 335 -2.27 -5.61 20.26
C ALA A 335 -3.36 -6.50 20.87
N MET A 336 -4.34 -5.91 21.54
CA MET A 336 -5.55 -6.59 22.03
C MET A 336 -6.70 -6.57 21.02
N ALA A 337 -6.66 -5.62 20.09
CA ALA A 337 -7.73 -5.35 19.15
C ALA A 337 -7.16 -5.19 17.74
N ARG A 338 -7.89 -5.72 16.75
CA ARG A 338 -7.53 -5.59 15.34
C ARG A 338 -7.78 -4.18 14.83
N SER A 339 -7.06 -3.77 13.80
CA SER A 339 -7.39 -2.59 13.02
C SER A 339 -8.74 -2.77 12.32
N ILE A 340 -9.52 -1.70 12.22
CA ILE A 340 -10.86 -1.70 11.60
C ILE A 340 -10.92 -0.52 10.63
N LEU A 341 -11.48 -0.79 9.45
CA LEU A 341 -11.68 0.24 8.42
C LEU A 341 -12.31 1.51 9.01
N PRO A 342 -11.73 2.69 8.75
CA PRO A 342 -12.25 3.96 9.23
C PRO A 342 -13.74 4.14 8.89
N SER A 343 -14.53 4.59 9.84
CA SER A 343 -15.98 4.75 9.70
C SER A 343 -16.45 6.10 10.25
N LYS A 344 -17.73 6.44 10.03
CA LYS A 344 -18.36 7.65 10.59
C LYS A 344 -18.65 7.52 12.09
N ILE A 345 -18.45 6.36 12.68
CA ILE A 345 -18.66 6.12 14.10
C ILE A 345 -17.38 6.50 14.85
N SER A 346 -17.46 7.46 15.74
CA SER A 346 -16.31 8.00 16.48
C SER A 346 -15.91 7.16 17.70
N ASN A 347 -16.81 6.32 18.20
CA ASN A 347 -16.54 5.45 19.34
C ASN A 347 -16.20 4.01 18.91
N ARG A 348 -15.46 3.33 19.76
CA ARG A 348 -15.11 1.91 19.57
C ARG A 348 -15.18 1.14 20.88
N LEU A 349 -15.95 0.05 20.89
CA LEU A 349 -15.98 -0.91 21.99
C LEU A 349 -14.82 -1.90 21.85
N ILE A 350 -14.08 -2.16 22.93
CA ILE A 350 -12.98 -3.12 23.00
C ILE A 350 -13.26 -4.11 24.12
N PRO A 351 -13.16 -5.43 23.93
CA PRO A 351 -13.09 -6.13 22.64
C PRO A 351 -14.43 -6.06 21.90
N ASN A 352 -14.40 -6.11 20.60
CA ASN A 352 -15.55 -6.10 19.72
C ASN A 352 -15.65 -7.37 18.89
#